data_9bde4fa214130742681a4f477f88ef83
#
_entry.id   9bde4fa214130742681a4f477f88ef83
#
_cell.length_a   1.000
_cell.length_b   1.000
_cell.length_c   1.000
_cell.angle_alpha   90.00
_cell.angle_beta   90.00
_cell.angle_gamma   90.00
#
_symmetry.space_group_name_H-M   'P 1'
#
loop_
_entity.id
_entity.type
_entity.pdbx_description
1 polymer ?
#
loop_
_entity_poly.entity_id
_entity_poly.type
_entity_poly.pdbx_seq_one_letter_code
_entity_poly.pdbx_strand_id
1 'polypeptide(L)'
;NQYFYVKATSGKNTTEYSIDKGHIQIGFNGEKNLSETVLKKNKLSKNRATMYQNYYTYLYGLPMKLKDEGTIINHKVEQKKFKGKDYLVLKATYKKDVGKDTWYFYFNPTTYAMEIYQFFHDETKNDGEYILLTEEETVNGIKMPKNRTWYMNKDDKLLGTDILRK
;
A
#
# COMPACT_ATOMS: atom_id res chain seq x y z
N ASN A 1 14.64 16.02 4.55
CA ASN A 1 15.08 14.66 4.93
C ASN A 1 13.85 13.90 5.39
N GLN A 2 13.41 12.92 4.61
CA GLN A 2 12.32 12.03 5.03
C GLN A 2 12.95 10.75 5.56
N TYR A 3 12.75 10.49 6.84
CA TYR A 3 12.99 9.19 7.44
C TYR A 3 11.66 8.45 7.47
N PHE A 4 11.65 7.25 6.94
CA PHE A 4 10.50 6.38 6.93
C PHE A 4 10.88 5.02 7.49
N TYR A 5 10.16 4.58 8.49
CA TYR A 5 10.35 3.26 9.09
C TYR A 5 9.01 2.56 9.21
N VAL A 6 8.95 1.34 8.71
CA VAL A 6 7.80 0.46 8.88
C VAL A 6 8.27 -0.89 9.40
N LYS A 7 7.61 -1.35 10.45
CA LYS A 7 7.74 -2.72 10.95
C LYS A 7 6.43 -3.44 10.73
N ALA A 8 6.43 -4.45 9.86
CA ALA A 8 5.28 -5.29 9.59
C ALA A 8 5.51 -6.69 10.16
N THR A 9 4.56 -7.19 10.95
CA THR A 9 4.60 -8.55 11.51
C THR A 9 3.45 -9.36 10.93
N SER A 10 3.77 -10.49 10.31
CA SER A 10 2.81 -11.45 9.79
C SER A 10 3.11 -12.83 10.36
N GLY A 11 2.23 -13.35 11.21
CA GLY A 11 2.48 -14.59 11.93
C GLY A 11 3.74 -14.50 12.81
N LYS A 12 4.72 -15.37 12.54
CA LYS A 12 6.02 -15.37 13.24
C LYS A 12 7.09 -14.51 12.56
N ASN A 13 6.79 -13.95 11.41
CA ASN A 13 7.76 -13.21 10.61
C ASN A 13 7.56 -11.71 10.79
N THR A 14 8.67 -11.00 11.01
CA THR A 14 8.69 -9.55 11.10
C THR A 14 9.58 -9.01 10.00
N THR A 15 9.07 -8.07 9.21
CA THR A 15 9.82 -7.35 8.18
C THR A 15 9.95 -5.89 8.59
N GLU A 16 11.15 -5.37 8.52
CA GLU A 16 11.44 -3.99 8.86
C GLU A 16 11.94 -3.26 7.62
N TYR A 17 11.39 -2.08 7.36
CA TYR A 17 11.77 -1.23 6.24
C TYR A 17 12.15 0.13 6.78
N SER A 18 13.31 0.62 6.41
CA SER A 18 13.72 1.99 6.72
C SER A 18 14.29 2.68 5.51
N ILE A 19 13.96 3.96 5.36
CA ILE A 19 14.57 4.84 4.36
C ILE A 19 15.21 6.00 5.12
N ASP A 20 16.52 6.15 4.96
CA ASP A 20 17.27 7.31 5.43
C ASP A 20 18.05 7.89 4.27
N LYS A 21 17.82 9.18 3.97
CA LYS A 21 18.52 9.94 2.91
C LYS A 21 18.57 9.23 1.55
N GLY A 22 17.50 8.52 1.20
CA GLY A 22 17.43 7.73 -0.04
C GLY A 22 18.08 6.35 0.03
N HIS A 23 18.72 5.99 1.14
CA HIS A 23 19.22 4.64 1.36
C HIS A 23 18.12 3.78 1.97
N ILE A 24 17.91 2.64 1.40
CA ILE A 24 16.87 1.70 1.80
C ILE A 24 17.49 0.50 2.49
N GLN A 25 17.04 0.22 3.69
CA GLN A 25 17.41 -0.98 4.44
C GLN A 25 16.18 -1.86 4.64
N ILE A 26 16.35 -3.15 4.42
CA ILE A 26 15.32 -4.16 4.71
C ILE A 26 15.87 -5.08 5.77
N GLY A 27 15.16 -5.18 6.89
CA GLY A 27 15.41 -6.17 7.92
C GLY A 27 14.34 -7.28 7.86
N PHE A 28 14.72 -8.50 8.18
CA PHE A 28 13.82 -9.61 8.31
C PHE A 28 14.14 -10.42 9.56
N ASN A 29 13.16 -10.55 10.47
CA ASN A 29 13.33 -11.23 11.77
C ASN A 29 14.56 -10.73 12.57
N GLY A 30 14.80 -9.40 12.57
CA GLY A 30 15.91 -8.77 13.30
C GLY A 30 17.26 -8.79 12.57
N GLU A 31 17.36 -9.46 11.42
CA GLU A 31 18.57 -9.43 10.60
C GLU A 31 18.56 -8.23 9.67
N LYS A 32 19.56 -7.35 9.81
CA LYS A 32 19.79 -6.19 8.94
C LYS A 32 20.71 -6.59 7.78
N ASN A 33 20.43 -6.04 6.58
CA ASN A 33 21.14 -6.37 5.34
C ASN A 33 20.92 -7.81 4.88
N LEU A 34 19.87 -8.03 4.09
CA LEU A 34 19.50 -9.34 3.56
C LEU A 34 20.57 -9.92 2.64
N SER A 35 21.55 -10.60 3.24
CA SER A 35 22.50 -11.44 2.48
C SER A 35 21.74 -12.58 1.79
N GLU A 36 22.36 -13.18 0.76
CA GLU A 36 21.74 -14.34 0.08
C GLU A 36 21.44 -15.48 1.03
N THR A 37 22.27 -15.68 2.06
CA THR A 37 22.06 -16.69 3.11
C THR A 37 20.78 -16.42 3.89
N VAL A 38 20.53 -15.17 4.27
CA VAL A 38 19.31 -14.74 4.99
C VAL A 38 18.09 -14.90 4.11
N LEU A 39 18.17 -14.49 2.84
CA LEU A 39 17.09 -14.66 1.87
C LEU A 39 16.70 -16.14 1.70
N LYS A 40 17.68 -17.02 1.51
CA LYS A 40 17.46 -18.47 1.39
C LYS A 40 16.86 -19.08 2.65
N LYS A 41 17.38 -18.75 3.83
CA LYS A 41 16.87 -19.21 5.13
C LYS A 41 15.39 -18.86 5.31
N ASN A 42 14.99 -17.69 4.85
CA ASN A 42 13.61 -17.18 4.99
C ASN A 42 12.75 -17.43 3.75
N LYS A 43 13.22 -18.22 2.78
CA LYS A 43 12.52 -18.50 1.51
C LYS A 43 12.08 -17.24 0.76
N LEU A 44 12.87 -16.19 0.85
CA LEU A 44 12.62 -14.87 0.27
C LEU A 44 13.58 -14.64 -0.90
N SER A 45 13.05 -14.33 -2.09
CA SER A 45 13.88 -13.88 -3.20
C SER A 45 14.22 -12.40 -3.06
N LYS A 46 15.32 -11.96 -3.65
CA LYS A 46 15.71 -10.53 -3.68
C LYS A 46 14.60 -9.66 -4.29
N ASN A 47 13.99 -10.12 -5.39
CA ASN A 47 12.89 -9.42 -6.04
C ASN A 47 11.67 -9.29 -5.12
N ARG A 48 11.34 -10.34 -4.36
CA ARG A 48 10.23 -10.30 -3.42
C ARG A 48 10.49 -9.38 -2.24
N ALA A 49 11.73 -9.33 -1.75
CA ALA A 49 12.13 -8.37 -0.72
C ALA A 49 11.98 -6.92 -1.19
N THR A 50 12.46 -6.62 -2.41
CA THR A 50 12.30 -5.30 -3.05
C THR A 50 10.82 -4.96 -3.28
N MET A 51 10.02 -5.94 -3.71
CA MET A 51 8.57 -5.75 -3.88
C MET A 51 7.90 -5.35 -2.57
N TYR A 52 8.15 -6.06 -1.47
CA TYR A 52 7.59 -5.72 -0.16
C TYR A 52 8.00 -4.33 0.32
N GLN A 53 9.25 -3.94 0.09
CA GLN A 53 9.75 -2.62 0.39
C GLN A 53 8.97 -1.53 -0.35
N ASN A 54 8.85 -1.66 -1.68
CA ASN A 54 8.12 -0.70 -2.51
C ASN A 54 6.64 -0.64 -2.12
N TYR A 55 6.06 -1.79 -1.82
CA TYR A 55 4.68 -1.94 -1.43
C TYR A 55 4.34 -1.15 -0.16
N TYR A 56 5.06 -1.35 0.94
CA TYR A 56 4.78 -0.63 2.18
C TYR A 56 5.09 0.86 2.10
N THR A 57 6.16 1.26 1.42
CA THR A 57 6.44 2.68 1.19
C THR A 57 5.36 3.35 0.35
N TYR A 58 4.82 2.63 -0.64
CA TYR A 58 3.69 3.12 -1.43
C TYR A 58 2.44 3.30 -0.57
N LEU A 59 1.99 2.26 0.10
CA LEU A 59 0.74 2.26 0.87
C LEU A 59 0.72 3.30 1.99
N TYR A 60 1.82 3.44 2.73
CA TYR A 60 1.91 4.42 3.81
C TYR A 60 2.22 5.83 3.31
N GLY A 61 2.74 5.98 2.10
CA GLY A 61 2.96 7.28 1.47
C GLY A 61 1.75 7.83 0.70
N LEU A 62 0.66 7.05 0.56
CA LEU A 62 -0.57 7.54 -0.07
C LEU A 62 -1.26 8.60 0.81
N PRO A 63 -1.93 9.61 0.22
CA PRO A 63 -2.08 9.85 -1.23
C PRO A 63 -0.91 10.59 -1.89
N MET A 64 0.12 11.05 -1.14
CA MET A 64 1.23 11.83 -1.68
C MET A 64 2.00 11.10 -2.78
N LYS A 65 2.11 9.78 -2.70
CA LYS A 65 2.73 8.91 -3.70
C LYS A 65 2.08 8.97 -5.09
N LEU A 66 0.84 9.48 -5.19
CA LEU A 66 0.19 9.72 -6.47
C LEU A 66 0.85 10.84 -7.30
N LYS A 67 1.74 11.62 -6.68
CA LYS A 67 2.55 12.66 -7.36
C LYS A 67 3.91 12.16 -7.84
N ASP A 68 4.25 10.92 -7.55
CA ASP A 68 5.55 10.36 -7.96
C ASP A 68 5.63 10.23 -9.48
N GLU A 69 6.85 10.36 -10.00
CA GLU A 69 7.12 10.19 -11.40
C GLU A 69 6.67 8.81 -11.90
N GLY A 70 6.06 8.79 -13.09
CA GLY A 70 5.53 7.57 -13.70
C GLY A 70 4.11 7.20 -13.28
N THR A 71 3.50 7.94 -12.33
CA THR A 71 2.07 7.83 -12.04
C THR A 71 1.27 8.60 -13.09
N ILE A 72 0.25 7.96 -13.64
CA ILE A 72 -0.67 8.54 -14.64
C ILE A 72 -2.06 8.58 -14.04
N ILE A 73 -2.48 9.77 -13.60
CA ILE A 73 -3.82 9.98 -13.03
C ILE A 73 -4.79 10.31 -14.14
N ASN A 74 -5.94 9.63 -14.17
CA ASN A 74 -7.03 9.98 -15.08
C ASN A 74 -7.59 11.37 -14.68
N HIS A 75 -7.71 12.28 -15.65
CA HIS A 75 -8.22 13.62 -15.41
C HIS A 75 -9.70 13.66 -14.99
N LYS A 76 -10.45 12.59 -15.27
CA LYS A 76 -11.85 12.47 -14.90
C LYS A 76 -11.98 11.89 -13.49
N VAL A 77 -12.51 12.69 -12.56
CA VAL A 77 -12.98 12.21 -11.26
C VAL A 77 -14.37 11.61 -11.46
N GLU A 78 -14.55 10.38 -11.04
CA GLU A 78 -15.82 9.67 -11.13
C GLU A 78 -16.54 9.70 -9.77
N GLN A 79 -17.87 9.74 -9.81
CA GLN A 79 -18.68 9.45 -8.62
C GLN A 79 -19.11 7.99 -8.69
N LYS A 80 -18.76 7.22 -7.68
CA LYS A 80 -19.09 5.79 -7.59
C LYS A 80 -19.65 5.45 -6.21
N LYS A 81 -20.62 4.55 -6.22
CA LYS A 81 -21.09 3.91 -4.99
C LYS A 81 -20.28 2.65 -4.73
N PHE A 82 -19.75 2.53 -3.52
CA PHE A 82 -19.05 1.34 -3.06
C PHE A 82 -19.59 0.93 -1.69
N LYS A 83 -20.07 -0.31 -1.56
CA LYS A 83 -20.68 -0.84 -0.33
C LYS A 83 -21.74 0.09 0.29
N GLY A 84 -22.58 0.69 -0.57
CA GLY A 84 -23.70 1.54 -0.15
C GLY A 84 -23.35 3.00 0.12
N LYS A 85 -22.05 3.39 0.12
CA LYS A 85 -21.59 4.77 0.33
C LYS A 85 -21.08 5.39 -0.97
N ASP A 86 -21.33 6.68 -1.16
CA ASP A 86 -20.90 7.43 -2.34
C ASP A 86 -19.47 7.98 -2.15
N TYR A 87 -18.67 7.95 -3.22
CA TYR A 87 -17.27 8.37 -3.23
C TYR A 87 -16.92 9.17 -4.48
N LEU A 88 -15.94 10.06 -4.35
CA LEU A 88 -15.18 10.59 -5.46
C LEU A 88 -14.03 9.60 -5.73
N VAL A 89 -13.88 9.19 -6.98
CA VAL A 89 -12.93 8.13 -7.35
C VAL A 89 -11.94 8.62 -8.38
N LEU A 90 -10.66 8.48 -8.05
CA LEU A 90 -9.55 8.69 -8.98
C LEU A 90 -9.05 7.35 -9.49
N LYS A 91 -8.91 7.24 -10.82
CA LYS A 91 -8.21 6.11 -11.45
C LYS A 91 -6.76 6.51 -11.71
N ALA A 92 -5.83 5.64 -11.34
CA ALA A 92 -4.41 5.77 -11.66
C ALA A 92 -3.89 4.52 -12.37
N THR A 93 -3.01 4.75 -13.33
CA THR A 93 -2.18 3.74 -13.98
C THR A 93 -0.72 4.19 -13.90
N TYR A 94 0.20 3.39 -14.36
CA TYR A 94 1.63 3.68 -14.23
C TYR A 94 2.36 3.47 -15.55
N LYS A 95 3.48 4.15 -15.72
CA LYS A 95 4.44 3.78 -16.75
C LYS A 95 4.87 2.33 -16.55
N LYS A 96 5.14 1.61 -17.64
CA LYS A 96 5.39 0.16 -17.64
C LYS A 96 6.53 -0.29 -16.73
N ASP A 97 7.51 0.56 -16.52
CA ASP A 97 8.67 0.35 -15.64
C ASP A 97 8.39 0.66 -14.16
N VAL A 98 7.26 1.32 -13.87
CA VAL A 98 6.84 1.68 -12.51
C VAL A 98 5.81 0.70 -11.94
N GLY A 99 4.79 0.36 -12.73
CA GLY A 99 3.73 -0.55 -12.30
C GLY A 99 2.89 -1.06 -13.45
N LYS A 100 2.16 -2.15 -13.21
CA LYS A 100 1.30 -2.78 -14.24
C LYS A 100 -0.18 -2.76 -13.86
N ASP A 101 -0.47 -2.55 -12.57
CA ASP A 101 -1.83 -2.63 -12.04
C ASP A 101 -2.59 -1.33 -12.29
N THR A 102 -3.90 -1.44 -12.41
CA THR A 102 -4.82 -0.32 -12.40
C THR A 102 -5.31 -0.10 -11.00
N TRP A 103 -5.20 1.13 -10.51
CA TRP A 103 -5.58 1.51 -9.17
C TRP A 103 -6.74 2.50 -9.15
N TYR A 104 -7.61 2.37 -8.16
CA TYR A 104 -8.72 3.27 -7.85
C TYR A 104 -8.60 3.74 -6.41
N PHE A 105 -8.70 5.05 -6.20
CA PHE A 105 -8.62 5.70 -4.89
C PHE A 105 -9.94 6.38 -4.61
N TYR A 106 -10.57 5.99 -3.51
CA TYR A 106 -11.91 6.44 -3.14
C TYR A 106 -11.81 7.46 -2.02
N PHE A 107 -12.30 8.65 -2.29
CA PHE A 107 -12.30 9.77 -1.37
C PHE A 107 -13.72 10.09 -0.91
N ASN A 108 -13.86 10.36 0.37
CA ASN A 108 -15.10 10.87 0.93
C ASN A 108 -15.47 12.20 0.25
N PRO A 109 -16.69 12.37 -0.28
CA PRO A 109 -17.04 13.57 -1.03
C PRO A 109 -17.14 14.84 -0.19
N THR A 110 -17.22 14.71 1.14
CA THR A 110 -17.33 15.83 2.08
C THR A 110 -16.00 16.19 2.73
N THR A 111 -15.28 15.17 3.24
CA THR A 111 -14.05 15.38 3.99
C THR A 111 -12.79 15.28 3.13
N TYR A 112 -12.93 14.74 1.92
CA TYR A 112 -11.83 14.40 1.01
C TYR A 112 -10.79 13.44 1.61
N ALA A 113 -11.12 12.77 2.72
CA ALA A 113 -10.30 11.71 3.27
C ALA A 113 -10.31 10.51 2.31
N MET A 114 -9.15 9.93 2.05
CA MET A 114 -9.05 8.67 1.33
C MET A 114 -9.47 7.54 2.26
N GLU A 115 -10.54 6.83 1.91
CA GLU A 115 -11.12 5.78 2.74
C GLU A 115 -10.91 4.38 2.16
N ILE A 116 -10.67 4.26 0.85
CA ILE A 116 -10.46 2.99 0.19
C ILE A 116 -9.43 3.18 -0.92
N TYR A 117 -8.63 2.17 -1.14
CA TYR A 117 -7.95 1.97 -2.42
C TYR A 117 -8.15 0.54 -2.90
N GLN A 118 -8.20 0.38 -4.21
CA GLN A 118 -8.51 -0.87 -4.90
C GLN A 118 -7.60 -1.00 -6.09
N PHE A 119 -7.12 -2.19 -6.37
CA PHE A 119 -6.34 -2.44 -7.57
C PHE A 119 -6.79 -3.71 -8.30
N PHE A 120 -6.47 -3.72 -9.58
CA PHE A 120 -6.70 -4.83 -10.48
C PHE A 120 -5.44 -5.13 -11.27
N HIS A 121 -5.09 -6.40 -11.40
CA HIS A 121 -4.10 -6.83 -12.40
C HIS A 121 -4.76 -6.88 -13.78
N ASP A 122 -6.03 -7.28 -13.84
CA ASP A 122 -6.89 -7.28 -15.02
C ASP A 122 -8.33 -6.96 -14.60
N GLU A 123 -8.79 -5.75 -14.92
CA GLU A 123 -10.14 -5.29 -14.55
C GLU A 123 -11.25 -6.20 -15.08
N THR A 124 -11.04 -6.83 -16.26
CA THR A 124 -12.05 -7.70 -16.88
C THR A 124 -12.28 -8.99 -16.11
N LYS A 125 -11.32 -9.39 -15.29
CA LYS A 125 -11.38 -10.61 -14.45
C LYS A 125 -11.88 -10.34 -13.04
N ASN A 126 -12.09 -9.06 -12.68
CA ASN A 126 -12.38 -8.64 -11.31
C ASN A 126 -11.39 -9.24 -10.31
N ASP A 127 -10.12 -9.36 -10.72
CA ASP A 127 -9.03 -9.83 -9.88
C ASP A 127 -8.49 -8.70 -8.97
N GLY A 128 -7.44 -9.00 -8.20
CA GLY A 128 -6.86 -8.03 -7.29
C GLY A 128 -7.64 -7.88 -5.99
N GLU A 129 -7.46 -6.74 -5.35
CA GLU A 129 -7.90 -6.54 -3.96
C GLU A 129 -8.39 -5.11 -3.75
N TYR A 130 -9.25 -4.93 -2.74
CA TYR A 130 -9.56 -3.61 -2.20
C TYR A 130 -9.23 -3.56 -0.71
N ILE A 131 -8.88 -2.37 -0.25
CA ILE A 131 -8.41 -2.13 1.09
C ILE A 131 -9.24 -1.03 1.73
N LEU A 132 -9.93 -1.37 2.82
CA LEU A 132 -10.68 -0.43 3.63
C LEU A 132 -9.74 0.23 4.64
N LEU A 133 -9.77 1.56 4.68
CA LEU A 133 -9.02 2.39 5.59
C LEU A 133 -9.95 2.85 6.71
N THR A 134 -9.68 2.43 7.94
CA THR A 134 -10.53 2.75 9.08
C THR A 134 -9.72 3.27 10.26
N GLU A 135 -10.36 4.04 11.09
CA GLU A 135 -9.76 4.76 12.22
C GLU A 135 -8.61 5.69 11.77
N GLU A 136 -8.27 6.64 12.60
CA GLU A 136 -7.15 7.53 12.38
C GLU A 136 -6.14 7.43 13.52
N GLU A 137 -4.86 7.52 13.16
CA GLU A 137 -3.77 7.67 14.10
C GLU A 137 -2.90 8.85 13.65
N THR A 138 -2.46 9.66 14.62
CA THR A 138 -1.55 10.77 14.33
C THR A 138 -0.13 10.38 14.65
N VAL A 139 0.72 10.36 13.63
CA VAL A 139 2.15 10.05 13.75
C VAL A 139 2.95 11.28 13.31
N ASN A 140 3.72 11.86 14.22
CA ASN A 140 4.52 13.07 13.98
C ASN A 140 3.72 14.21 13.32
N GLY A 141 2.47 14.42 13.79
CA GLY A 141 1.58 15.47 13.27
C GLY A 141 0.86 15.11 11.95
N ILE A 142 1.11 13.94 11.38
CA ILE A 142 0.46 13.46 10.16
C ILE A 142 -0.67 12.50 10.55
N LYS A 143 -1.88 12.79 10.09
CA LYS A 143 -3.03 11.88 10.23
C LYS A 143 -2.91 10.76 9.20
N MET A 144 -2.99 9.53 9.67
CA MET A 144 -2.88 8.33 8.85
C MET A 144 -3.99 7.34 9.20
N PRO A 145 -4.49 6.54 8.24
CA PRO A 145 -5.36 5.42 8.56
C PRO A 145 -4.66 4.46 9.51
N LYS A 146 -5.32 4.09 10.61
CA LYS A 146 -4.79 3.14 11.58
C LYS A 146 -4.87 1.71 11.07
N ASN A 147 -6.02 1.35 10.49
CA ASN A 147 -6.24 0.00 9.97
C ASN A 147 -6.32 0.01 8.44
N ARG A 148 -5.74 -1.01 7.84
CA ARG A 148 -5.83 -1.36 6.42
C ARG A 148 -6.32 -2.78 6.31
N THR A 149 -7.62 -2.96 6.03
CA THR A 149 -8.25 -4.28 5.96
C THR A 149 -8.42 -4.70 4.50
N TRP A 150 -7.82 -5.82 4.15
CA TRP A 150 -7.66 -6.34 2.80
C TRP A 150 -8.74 -7.33 2.44
N TYR A 151 -9.31 -7.19 1.26
CA TYR A 151 -10.33 -8.08 0.72
C TYR A 151 -10.05 -8.38 -0.74
N MET A 152 -10.41 -9.58 -1.17
CA MET A 152 -10.43 -9.92 -2.61
C MET A 152 -11.57 -9.16 -3.30
N ASN A 153 -11.31 -8.63 -4.52
CA ASN A 153 -12.34 -7.98 -5.33
C ASN A 153 -13.47 -8.94 -5.70
N LYS A 154 -13.12 -10.18 -6.01
CA LYS A 154 -14.01 -11.16 -6.63
C LYS A 154 -15.17 -11.58 -5.73
N ASP A 155 -14.92 -11.78 -4.45
CA ASP A 155 -15.85 -12.46 -3.54
C ASP A 155 -15.89 -11.86 -2.13
N ASP A 156 -15.29 -10.68 -1.93
CA ASP A 156 -15.21 -10.00 -0.63
C ASP A 156 -14.51 -10.83 0.46
N LYS A 157 -13.70 -11.82 0.08
CA LYS A 157 -12.98 -12.65 1.03
C LYS A 157 -11.96 -11.82 1.79
N LEU A 158 -12.06 -11.82 3.13
CA LEU A 158 -11.10 -11.19 4.02
C LEU A 158 -9.73 -11.86 3.91
N LEU A 159 -8.68 -11.09 3.72
CA LEU A 159 -7.29 -11.54 3.67
C LEU A 159 -6.53 -11.25 4.95
N GLY A 160 -6.81 -10.13 5.59
CA GLY A 160 -6.15 -9.71 6.83
C GLY A 160 -6.25 -8.21 7.07
N THR A 161 -5.68 -7.76 8.18
CA THR A 161 -5.66 -6.34 8.55
C THR A 161 -4.25 -5.95 9.01
N ASP A 162 -3.69 -4.92 8.36
CA ASP A 162 -2.50 -4.23 8.84
C ASP A 162 -2.92 -3.15 9.84
N ILE A 163 -2.35 -3.17 11.03
CA ILE A 163 -2.65 -2.21 12.10
C ILE A 163 -1.42 -1.36 12.35
N LEU A 164 -1.56 -0.03 12.13
CA LEU A 164 -0.52 0.93 12.48
C LEU A 164 -0.41 1.03 14.00
N ARG A 165 0.77 0.84 14.51
CA ARG A 165 1.11 1.02 15.94
C ARG A 165 2.20 2.08 16.09
N LYS A 166 2.08 2.90 17.13
CA LYS A 166 3.16 3.82 17.58
C LYS A 166 4.23 3.05 18.29
#